data_173b4d88c1fb01ed37a13d42c95093ce
#
_entry.id   173b4d88c1fb01ed37a13d42c95093ce
#
_cell.length_a   1.000
_cell.length_b   1.000
_cell.length_c   1.000
_cell.angle_alpha   90.00
_cell.angle_beta   90.00
_cell.angle_gamma   90.00
#
_symmetry.space_group_name_H-M   'P 1'
#
loop_
_entity.id
_entity.type
_entity.pdbx_description
1 polymer ?
#
loop_
_entity_poly.entity_id
_entity_poly.type
_entity_poly.pdbx_seq_one_letter_code
_entity_poly.pdbx_strand_id
1 'polypeptide(L)'
;MTPGARVFVGLLAVTLGAVALAAPLVNVPLEWKPTSDLKLGATQMTAAAVQFEPFKDLRQMPEQIGENREDDTPKPVTTQDDVGAFVSKHMREHFNKAGIKTVDTNGDVVVKGEVRQFFVRETHTYKAEVAVHLTVVGKDGATLWSGVAPGEASRFGRSYLLENYYEVLSDALVNATSSTLQSAEFQKALSQH
;
A
#
# COMPACT_ATOMS: atom_id res chain seq x y z
N MET A 1 55.61 53.56 34.85
CA MET A 1 54.18 53.39 34.41
C MET A 1 54.17 52.34 33.34
N THR A 2 53.82 51.09 33.70
CA THR A 2 53.77 49.96 32.80
C THR A 2 52.29 49.62 32.49
N PRO A 3 51.88 49.54 31.22
CA PRO A 3 50.51 49.13 30.89
C PRO A 3 50.32 47.64 30.95
N GLY A 4 49.32 47.21 31.74
CA GLY A 4 48.95 45.79 31.90
C GLY A 4 48.28 45.24 30.64
N ALA A 5 48.79 44.10 30.17
CA ALA A 5 48.20 43.30 29.12
C ALA A 5 46.91 42.58 29.62
N ARG A 6 45.78 42.85 29.03
CA ARG A 6 44.52 42.11 29.23
C ARG A 6 44.50 40.92 28.30
N VAL A 7 44.59 39.71 28.84
CA VAL A 7 44.38 38.46 28.14
C VAL A 7 42.87 38.20 28.02
N PHE A 8 42.33 38.24 26.81
CA PHE A 8 40.97 37.79 26.52
C PHE A 8 40.98 36.25 26.32
N VAL A 9 40.44 35.52 27.27
CA VAL A 9 40.15 34.08 27.09
C VAL A 9 38.81 33.95 26.37
N GLY A 10 38.86 33.67 25.06
CA GLY A 10 37.67 33.37 24.29
C GLY A 10 37.16 31.95 24.60
N LEU A 11 35.97 31.86 25.20
CA LEU A 11 35.28 30.60 25.44
C LEU A 11 34.66 30.14 24.14
N LEU A 12 35.24 29.09 23.51
CA LEU A 12 34.69 28.45 22.33
C LEU A 12 33.59 27.48 22.77
N ALA A 13 32.32 27.88 22.62
CA ALA A 13 31.18 27.01 22.87
C ALA A 13 31.01 26.06 21.69
N VAL A 14 31.44 24.81 21.85
CA VAL A 14 31.13 23.71 20.90
C VAL A 14 29.69 23.28 21.15
N THR A 15 28.77 23.70 20.29
CA THR A 15 27.41 23.16 20.27
C THR A 15 27.43 21.79 19.61
N LEU A 16 27.39 20.71 20.42
CA LEU A 16 27.09 19.37 19.89
C LEU A 16 25.64 19.41 19.40
N GLY A 17 25.45 19.50 18.08
CA GLY A 17 24.17 19.24 17.46
C GLY A 17 23.76 17.79 17.71
N ALA A 18 22.72 17.57 18.50
CA ALA A 18 22.11 16.26 18.64
C ALA A 18 21.55 15.86 17.26
N VAL A 19 22.13 14.86 16.63
CA VAL A 19 21.54 14.20 15.47
C VAL A 19 20.29 13.48 16.01
N ALA A 20 19.13 14.03 15.75
CA ALA A 20 17.87 13.37 16.05
C ALA A 20 17.77 12.14 15.13
N LEU A 21 18.04 10.96 15.67
CA LEU A 21 17.75 9.69 15.00
C LEU A 21 16.23 9.62 14.85
N ALA A 22 15.76 9.48 13.62
CA ALA A 22 14.34 9.28 13.36
C ALA A 22 13.84 8.06 14.15
N ALA A 23 12.70 8.21 14.82
CA ALA A 23 12.10 7.13 15.58
C ALA A 23 11.76 5.95 14.65
N PRO A 24 11.90 4.69 15.11
CA PRO A 24 11.56 3.54 14.31
C PRO A 24 10.05 3.52 13.99
N LEU A 25 9.69 3.19 12.74
CA LEU A 25 8.31 3.06 12.30
C LEU A 25 7.77 1.64 12.61
N VAL A 26 7.59 1.36 13.88
CA VAL A 26 7.18 0.03 14.40
C VAL A 26 5.75 0.07 14.86
N ASN A 27 4.97 -0.94 14.46
CA ASN A 27 3.54 -1.09 14.81
C ASN A 27 2.71 0.14 14.42
N VAL A 28 2.97 0.68 13.24
CA VAL A 28 2.20 1.82 12.72
C VAL A 28 0.83 1.35 12.24
N PRO A 29 -0.24 2.14 12.43
CA PRO A 29 -1.53 1.84 11.84
C PRO A 29 -1.47 1.91 10.31
N LEU A 30 -2.38 1.22 9.61
CA LEU A 30 -2.54 1.40 8.18
C LEU A 30 -3.48 2.56 7.90
N GLU A 31 -3.03 3.50 7.06
CA GLU A 31 -3.85 4.62 6.63
C GLU A 31 -4.02 4.64 5.10
N TRP A 32 -5.23 4.93 4.67
CA TRP A 32 -5.56 5.07 3.26
C TRP A 32 -5.36 6.51 2.78
N LYS A 33 -4.31 6.75 2.00
CA LYS A 33 -3.92 8.10 1.53
C LYS A 33 -3.50 8.08 0.05
N PRO A 34 -4.39 7.74 -0.88
CA PRO A 34 -4.04 7.76 -2.29
C PRO A 34 -3.81 9.17 -2.79
N THR A 35 -2.79 9.37 -3.59
CA THR A 35 -2.51 10.61 -4.32
C THR A 35 -2.87 10.50 -5.81
N SER A 36 -3.19 9.29 -6.27
CA SER A 36 -3.64 8.99 -7.61
C SER A 36 -5.10 8.52 -7.63
N ASP A 37 -5.76 8.74 -8.76
CA ASP A 37 -7.12 8.29 -8.99
C ASP A 37 -7.17 6.91 -9.67
N LEU A 38 -8.31 6.23 -9.50
CA LEU A 38 -8.61 4.99 -10.19
C LEU A 38 -8.66 5.24 -11.71
N LYS A 39 -7.83 4.53 -12.46
CA LYS A 39 -7.81 4.60 -13.93
C LYS A 39 -8.82 3.59 -14.47
N LEU A 40 -9.98 4.09 -14.86
CA LEU A 40 -11.01 3.29 -15.52
C LEU A 40 -10.78 3.37 -17.03
N GLY A 41 -10.57 2.21 -17.67
CA GLY A 41 -10.69 2.08 -19.12
C GLY A 41 -12.16 2.11 -19.56
N ALA A 42 -12.42 1.66 -20.81
CA ALA A 42 -13.79 1.36 -21.26
C ALA A 42 -14.29 0.10 -20.53
N THR A 43 -14.66 0.24 -19.25
CA THR A 43 -15.15 -0.86 -18.42
C THR A 43 -16.59 -1.13 -18.83
N GLN A 44 -16.87 -2.32 -19.32
CA GLN A 44 -18.25 -2.77 -19.44
C GLN A 44 -18.77 -3.05 -18.04
N MET A 45 -19.70 -2.20 -17.58
CA MET A 45 -20.32 -2.38 -16.28
C MET A 45 -21.11 -3.69 -16.28
N THR A 46 -20.76 -4.60 -15.40
CA THR A 46 -21.55 -5.81 -15.17
C THR A 46 -22.81 -5.48 -14.37
N ALA A 47 -23.91 -6.16 -14.69
CA ALA A 47 -25.12 -6.10 -13.86
C ALA A 47 -25.01 -6.98 -12.60
N ALA A 48 -24.01 -7.86 -12.51
CA ALA A 48 -23.81 -8.76 -11.41
C ALA A 48 -23.56 -8.03 -10.09
N ALA A 49 -24.14 -8.54 -9.02
CA ALA A 49 -23.79 -8.16 -7.66
C ALA A 49 -22.53 -8.94 -7.21
N VAL A 50 -21.46 -8.23 -6.91
CA VAL A 50 -20.18 -8.80 -6.54
C VAL A 50 -20.04 -8.83 -5.01
N GLN A 51 -19.85 -10.01 -4.46
CA GLN A 51 -19.53 -10.19 -3.04
C GLN A 51 -18.01 -10.28 -2.88
N PHE A 52 -17.47 -9.54 -1.91
CA PHE A 52 -16.07 -9.67 -1.50
C PHE A 52 -16.00 -10.49 -0.22
N GLU A 53 -15.22 -11.57 -0.24
CA GLU A 53 -14.77 -12.21 0.98
C GLU A 53 -13.57 -11.44 1.57
N PRO A 54 -13.34 -11.45 2.90
CA PRO A 54 -12.11 -10.93 3.48
C PRO A 54 -10.90 -11.60 2.85
N PHE A 55 -9.93 -10.80 2.40
CA PHE A 55 -8.73 -11.34 1.78
C PHE A 55 -7.79 -11.94 2.84
N LYS A 56 -7.08 -12.98 2.43
CA LYS A 56 -6.06 -13.62 3.27
C LYS A 56 -4.72 -12.93 3.06
N ASP A 57 -4.02 -12.63 4.14
CA ASP A 57 -2.62 -12.20 4.06
C ASP A 57 -1.71 -13.41 4.03
N LEU A 58 -1.09 -13.68 2.88
CA LEU A 58 -0.18 -14.80 2.65
C LEU A 58 1.26 -14.33 2.35
N ARG A 59 1.61 -13.13 2.79
CA ARG A 59 2.98 -12.63 2.71
C ARG A 59 3.89 -13.41 3.66
N GLN A 60 5.16 -13.53 3.32
CA GLN A 60 6.13 -14.24 4.15
C GLN A 60 6.40 -13.52 5.49
N MET A 61 6.32 -12.20 5.49
CA MET A 61 6.50 -11.33 6.66
C MET A 61 5.25 -10.45 6.82
N PRO A 62 4.17 -10.99 7.40
CA PRO A 62 2.88 -10.28 7.45
C PRO A 62 2.92 -8.98 8.25
N GLU A 63 3.79 -8.89 9.25
CA GLU A 63 3.96 -7.69 10.07
C GLU A 63 4.70 -6.56 9.34
N GLN A 64 5.53 -6.89 8.34
CA GLN A 64 6.38 -5.91 7.67
C GLN A 64 5.68 -5.36 6.42
N ILE A 65 5.54 -4.03 6.37
CA ILE A 65 4.95 -3.31 5.23
C ILE A 65 5.97 -2.46 4.47
N GLY A 66 7.21 -2.42 4.95
CA GLY A 66 8.28 -1.71 4.26
C GLY A 66 9.61 -1.75 4.98
N GLU A 67 10.58 -1.13 4.37
CA GLU A 67 11.93 -0.93 4.93
C GLU A 67 12.56 0.35 4.38
N ASN A 68 13.34 1.03 5.22
CA ASN A 68 14.28 2.05 4.78
C ASN A 68 15.67 1.44 4.62
N ARG A 69 16.28 1.67 3.46
CA ARG A 69 17.63 1.21 3.08
C ARG A 69 18.57 2.36 2.69
N GLU A 70 18.39 3.52 3.28
CA GLU A 70 19.32 4.64 3.08
C GLU A 70 20.63 4.43 3.82
N ASP A 71 20.61 3.68 4.92
CA ASP A 71 21.76 3.29 5.71
C ASP A 71 22.14 1.84 5.43
N ASP A 72 23.35 1.43 5.83
CA ASP A 72 23.84 0.04 5.70
C ASP A 72 22.97 -0.97 6.45
N THR A 73 22.28 -0.53 7.51
CA THR A 73 21.35 -1.37 8.27
C THR A 73 19.91 -1.02 7.91
N PRO A 74 19.17 -1.93 7.25
CA PRO A 74 17.78 -1.70 6.93
C PRO A 74 16.92 -1.47 8.17
N LYS A 75 16.08 -0.44 8.14
CA LYS A 75 15.12 -0.13 9.21
C LYS A 75 13.73 -0.61 8.77
N PRO A 76 13.12 -1.60 9.44
CA PRO A 76 11.81 -2.10 9.06
C PRO A 76 10.71 -1.08 9.37
N VAL A 77 9.65 -1.12 8.57
CA VAL A 77 8.37 -0.49 8.86
C VAL A 77 7.35 -1.60 9.07
N THR A 78 6.74 -1.64 10.26
CA THR A 78 5.87 -2.74 10.66
C THR A 78 4.48 -2.25 11.06
N THR A 79 3.49 -3.15 10.92
CA THR A 79 2.11 -2.94 11.37
C THR A 79 1.60 -4.19 12.08
N GLN A 80 0.61 -4.03 12.93
CA GLN A 80 -0.19 -5.13 13.51
C GLN A 80 -1.60 -5.19 12.91
N ASP A 81 -1.92 -4.25 12.01
CA ASP A 81 -3.22 -4.22 11.35
C ASP A 81 -3.33 -5.36 10.33
N ASP A 82 -4.55 -5.82 10.11
CA ASP A 82 -4.87 -6.84 9.12
C ASP A 82 -4.77 -6.25 7.70
N VAL A 83 -3.65 -6.55 7.04
CA VAL A 83 -3.38 -6.10 5.67
C VAL A 83 -4.38 -6.72 4.68
N GLY A 84 -4.81 -7.96 4.90
CA GLY A 84 -5.82 -8.61 4.05
C GLY A 84 -7.15 -7.85 4.09
N ALA A 85 -7.62 -7.54 5.30
CA ALA A 85 -8.84 -6.75 5.49
C ALA A 85 -8.70 -5.33 4.90
N PHE A 86 -7.57 -4.68 5.11
CA PHE A 86 -7.28 -3.34 4.56
C PHE A 86 -7.36 -3.34 3.02
N VAL A 87 -6.67 -4.28 2.37
CA VAL A 87 -6.64 -4.41 0.91
C VAL A 87 -8.05 -4.74 0.36
N SER A 88 -8.74 -5.71 0.97
CA SER A 88 -10.09 -6.10 0.57
C SER A 88 -11.07 -4.93 0.63
N LYS A 89 -11.06 -4.17 1.71
CA LYS A 89 -11.91 -2.99 1.91
C LYS A 89 -11.71 -1.97 0.79
N HIS A 90 -10.47 -1.58 0.53
CA HIS A 90 -10.19 -0.50 -0.43
C HIS A 90 -10.36 -0.94 -1.89
N MET A 91 -10.07 -2.20 -2.23
CA MET A 91 -10.43 -2.74 -3.55
C MET A 91 -11.94 -2.73 -3.76
N ARG A 92 -12.73 -3.16 -2.77
CA ARG A 92 -14.20 -3.12 -2.82
C ARG A 92 -14.74 -1.71 -3.02
N GLU A 93 -14.20 -0.72 -2.28
CA GLU A 93 -14.56 0.69 -2.44
C GLU A 93 -14.27 1.20 -3.87
N HIS A 94 -13.16 0.78 -4.47
CA HIS A 94 -12.82 1.11 -5.84
C HIS A 94 -13.76 0.44 -6.86
N PHE A 95 -14.18 -0.79 -6.64
CA PHE A 95 -15.19 -1.45 -7.46
C PHE A 95 -16.50 -0.65 -7.45
N ASN A 96 -16.94 -0.19 -6.28
CA ASN A 96 -18.11 0.67 -6.16
C ASN A 96 -17.92 2.00 -6.92
N LYS A 97 -16.76 2.64 -6.80
CA LYS A 97 -16.43 3.86 -7.55
C LYS A 97 -16.42 3.63 -9.07
N ALA A 98 -16.06 2.42 -9.51
CA ALA A 98 -16.12 2.00 -10.90
C ALA A 98 -17.55 1.66 -11.36
N GLY A 99 -18.56 1.78 -10.50
CA GLY A 99 -19.96 1.49 -10.81
C GLY A 99 -20.34 0.01 -10.73
N ILE A 100 -19.47 -0.85 -10.21
CA ILE A 100 -19.76 -2.26 -9.98
C ILE A 100 -20.48 -2.37 -8.63
N LYS A 101 -21.70 -2.94 -8.65
CA LYS A 101 -22.48 -3.14 -7.43
C LYS A 101 -21.80 -4.17 -6.52
N THR A 102 -21.36 -3.77 -5.33
CA THR A 102 -20.85 -4.71 -4.32
C THR A 102 -21.88 -4.97 -3.23
N VAL A 103 -21.89 -6.19 -2.72
CA VAL A 103 -22.82 -6.65 -1.67
C VAL A 103 -22.04 -7.37 -0.56
N ASP A 104 -22.62 -7.45 0.63
CA ASP A 104 -21.98 -8.15 1.76
C ASP A 104 -22.21 -9.66 1.68
N THR A 105 -23.39 -10.07 1.18
CA THR A 105 -23.80 -11.47 1.09
C THR A 105 -24.64 -11.71 -0.17
N ASN A 106 -24.78 -12.96 -0.58
CA ASN A 106 -25.61 -13.38 -1.71
C ASN A 106 -25.26 -12.67 -3.04
N GLY A 107 -23.98 -12.44 -3.27
CA GLY A 107 -23.49 -11.96 -4.56
C GLY A 107 -23.77 -12.95 -5.70
N ASP A 108 -23.88 -12.45 -6.91
CA ASP A 108 -23.97 -13.30 -8.11
C ASP A 108 -22.62 -13.97 -8.38
N VAL A 109 -21.54 -13.28 -8.07
CA VAL A 109 -20.18 -13.81 -8.03
C VAL A 109 -19.49 -13.42 -6.73
N VAL A 110 -18.52 -14.24 -6.31
CA VAL A 110 -17.71 -14.00 -5.13
C VAL A 110 -16.26 -13.75 -5.54
N VAL A 111 -15.70 -12.62 -5.10
CA VAL A 111 -14.28 -12.31 -5.26
C VAL A 111 -13.56 -12.69 -3.97
N LYS A 112 -12.61 -13.61 -4.10
CA LYS A 112 -11.66 -14.03 -3.06
C LYS A 112 -10.29 -13.45 -3.38
N GLY A 113 -9.52 -13.11 -2.36
CA GLY A 113 -8.19 -12.54 -2.55
C GLY A 113 -7.16 -13.09 -1.58
N GLU A 114 -5.92 -13.17 -2.05
CA GLU A 114 -4.74 -13.51 -1.27
C GLU A 114 -3.68 -12.44 -1.50
N VAL A 115 -3.35 -11.68 -0.48
CA VAL A 115 -2.29 -10.68 -0.54
C VAL A 115 -0.95 -11.40 -0.54
N ARG A 116 -0.21 -11.27 -1.64
CA ARG A 116 1.13 -11.87 -1.83
C ARG A 116 2.25 -10.87 -1.65
N GLN A 117 1.98 -9.58 -1.96
CA GLN A 117 2.90 -8.47 -1.79
C GLN A 117 2.14 -7.23 -1.33
N PHE A 118 2.67 -6.53 -0.35
CA PHE A 118 2.23 -5.22 0.13
C PHE A 118 3.41 -4.62 0.87
N PHE A 119 4.28 -3.94 0.12
CA PHE A 119 5.60 -3.60 0.63
C PHE A 119 6.17 -2.34 -0.01
N VAL A 120 6.87 -1.52 0.79
CA VAL A 120 7.61 -0.33 0.32
C VAL A 120 9.09 -0.51 0.61
N ARG A 121 9.91 -0.22 -0.39
CA ARG A 121 11.35 -0.01 -0.20
C ARG A 121 11.67 1.46 -0.35
N GLU A 122 12.20 2.05 0.70
CA GLU A 122 12.74 3.40 0.68
C GLU A 122 14.26 3.35 0.51
N THR A 123 14.72 4.12 -0.48
CA THR A 123 16.13 4.46 -0.69
C THR A 123 16.19 5.98 -0.94
N HIS A 124 16.55 6.43 -2.13
CA HIS A 124 16.36 7.82 -2.58
C HIS A 124 14.91 8.07 -3.06
N THR A 125 14.15 7.02 -3.17
CA THR A 125 12.73 7.01 -3.56
C THR A 125 12.01 5.96 -2.74
N TYR A 126 10.74 6.21 -2.49
CA TYR A 126 9.81 5.19 -2.02
C TYR A 126 9.28 4.41 -3.21
N LYS A 127 9.44 3.09 -3.22
CA LYS A 127 8.88 2.20 -4.24
C LYS A 127 7.98 1.20 -3.56
N ALA A 128 6.70 1.22 -3.89
CA ALA A 128 5.71 0.28 -3.40
C ALA A 128 5.38 -0.77 -4.45
N GLU A 129 5.21 -1.99 -3.99
CA GLU A 129 4.73 -3.14 -4.75
C GLU A 129 3.55 -3.77 -4.01
N VAL A 130 2.44 -3.93 -4.74
CA VAL A 130 1.25 -4.65 -4.28
C VAL A 130 0.94 -5.75 -5.27
N ALA A 131 0.72 -6.97 -4.78
CA ALA A 131 0.27 -8.08 -5.60
C ALA A 131 -0.79 -8.86 -4.85
N VAL A 132 -1.99 -8.96 -5.43
CA VAL A 132 -3.11 -9.71 -4.89
C VAL A 132 -3.49 -10.78 -5.88
N HIS A 133 -3.45 -12.04 -5.46
CA HIS A 133 -4.01 -13.12 -6.25
C HIS A 133 -5.52 -13.14 -6.01
N LEU A 134 -6.28 -12.88 -7.08
CA LEU A 134 -7.74 -12.84 -7.04
C LEU A 134 -8.34 -14.08 -7.71
N THR A 135 -9.46 -14.53 -7.16
CA THR A 135 -10.27 -15.61 -7.74
C THR A 135 -11.73 -15.16 -7.76
N VAL A 136 -12.37 -15.25 -8.93
CA VAL A 136 -13.80 -15.01 -9.12
C VAL A 136 -14.50 -16.37 -9.16
N VAL A 137 -15.48 -16.55 -8.28
CA VAL A 137 -16.22 -17.80 -8.12
C VAL A 137 -17.70 -17.55 -8.40
N GLY A 138 -18.31 -18.36 -9.20
CA GLY A 138 -19.76 -18.34 -9.50
C GLY A 138 -20.60 -18.91 -8.36
N LYS A 139 -21.92 -18.76 -8.45
CA LYS A 139 -22.88 -19.30 -7.44
C LYS A 139 -22.82 -20.82 -7.30
N ASP A 140 -22.46 -21.53 -8.35
CA ASP A 140 -22.26 -22.98 -8.36
C ASP A 140 -20.93 -23.43 -7.74
N GLY A 141 -20.10 -22.50 -7.30
CA GLY A 141 -18.77 -22.75 -6.76
C GLY A 141 -17.68 -22.91 -7.83
N ALA A 142 -18.01 -22.82 -9.11
CA ALA A 142 -17.02 -22.90 -10.18
C ALA A 142 -16.11 -21.65 -10.20
N THR A 143 -14.82 -21.86 -10.43
CA THR A 143 -13.88 -20.75 -10.67
C THR A 143 -14.10 -20.21 -12.07
N LEU A 144 -14.55 -18.96 -12.15
CA LEU A 144 -14.77 -18.25 -13.43
C LEU A 144 -13.50 -17.59 -13.94
N TRP A 145 -12.65 -17.15 -13.01
CA TRP A 145 -11.37 -16.52 -13.33
C TRP A 145 -10.43 -16.58 -12.13
N SER A 146 -9.14 -16.62 -12.41
CA SER A 146 -8.09 -16.49 -11.40
C SER A 146 -6.88 -15.80 -12.00
N GLY A 147 -6.29 -14.85 -11.27
CA GLY A 147 -5.14 -14.09 -11.74
C GLY A 147 -4.54 -13.20 -10.68
N VAL A 148 -3.43 -12.55 -11.03
CA VAL A 148 -2.75 -11.61 -10.14
C VAL A 148 -3.12 -10.19 -10.53
N ALA A 149 -3.46 -9.38 -9.54
CA ALA A 149 -3.65 -7.93 -9.61
C ALA A 149 -2.33 -7.25 -9.17
N PRO A 150 -1.42 -6.92 -10.11
CA PRO A 150 -0.18 -6.23 -9.77
C PRO A 150 -0.40 -4.72 -9.73
N GLY A 151 0.27 -4.05 -8.81
CA GLY A 151 0.31 -2.60 -8.74
C GLY A 151 1.63 -2.12 -8.19
N GLU A 152 2.16 -1.10 -8.82
CA GLU A 152 3.39 -0.44 -8.42
C GLU A 152 3.15 1.06 -8.32
N ALA A 153 3.86 1.70 -7.40
CA ALA A 153 3.92 3.15 -7.31
C ALA A 153 5.30 3.59 -6.82
N SER A 154 5.69 4.79 -7.17
CA SER A 154 6.93 5.37 -6.68
C SER A 154 6.79 6.85 -6.41
N ARG A 155 7.52 7.34 -5.38
CA ARG A 155 7.57 8.74 -4.99
C ARG A 155 9.00 9.11 -4.64
N PHE A 156 9.44 10.29 -5.09
CA PHE A 156 10.73 10.83 -4.69
C PHE A 156 10.66 11.31 -3.23
N GLY A 157 11.68 10.99 -2.46
CA GLY A 157 11.80 11.42 -1.06
C GLY A 157 12.86 10.61 -0.31
N ARG A 158 13.40 11.22 0.75
CA ARG A 158 14.44 10.65 1.63
C ARG A 158 14.17 11.19 3.03
N SER A 159 13.31 10.60 3.77
CA SER A 159 12.98 11.20 5.05
C SER A 159 12.46 10.24 6.11
N TYR A 160 12.37 8.94 5.77
CA TYR A 160 11.77 7.94 6.67
C TYR A 160 10.45 8.45 7.26
N LEU A 161 9.61 9.09 6.40
CA LEU A 161 8.34 9.66 6.80
C LEU A 161 7.22 8.66 6.51
N LEU A 162 6.48 8.31 7.55
CA LEU A 162 5.37 7.37 7.50
C LEU A 162 4.30 7.75 6.46
N GLU A 163 4.03 9.05 6.31
CA GLU A 163 3.11 9.58 5.30
C GLU A 163 3.42 9.09 3.88
N ASN A 164 4.71 9.13 3.50
CA ASN A 164 5.14 8.69 2.17
C ASN A 164 4.93 7.18 1.97
N TYR A 165 5.04 6.37 3.02
CA TYR A 165 4.71 4.94 2.96
C TYR A 165 3.23 4.73 2.70
N TYR A 166 2.35 5.46 3.39
CA TYR A 166 0.91 5.37 3.19
C TYR A 166 0.49 5.78 1.78
N GLU A 167 1.00 6.91 1.29
CA GLU A 167 0.68 7.42 -0.02
C GLU A 167 1.09 6.44 -1.13
N VAL A 168 2.33 5.95 -1.08
CA VAL A 168 2.83 5.07 -2.16
C VAL A 168 2.21 3.67 -2.10
N LEU A 169 1.88 3.12 -0.91
CA LEU A 169 1.13 1.87 -0.78
C LEU A 169 -0.31 2.01 -1.30
N SER A 170 -0.95 3.13 -0.96
CA SER A 170 -2.30 3.43 -1.44
C SER A 170 -2.33 3.56 -2.96
N ASP A 171 -1.37 4.27 -3.55
CA ASP A 171 -1.28 4.43 -5.00
C ASP A 171 -0.97 3.11 -5.71
N ALA A 172 -0.12 2.26 -5.13
CA ALA A 172 0.13 0.93 -5.67
C ALA A 172 -1.14 0.06 -5.64
N LEU A 173 -1.95 0.14 -4.57
CA LEU A 173 -3.23 -0.57 -4.50
C LEU A 173 -4.26 0.00 -5.49
N VAL A 174 -4.30 1.32 -5.71
CA VAL A 174 -5.10 1.94 -6.78
C VAL A 174 -4.70 1.38 -8.14
N ASN A 175 -3.40 1.26 -8.41
CA ASN A 175 -2.90 0.73 -9.68
C ASN A 175 -3.22 -0.77 -9.83
N ALA A 176 -3.09 -1.58 -8.78
CA ALA A 176 -3.49 -2.99 -8.79
C ALA A 176 -4.98 -3.17 -9.10
N THR A 177 -5.84 -2.33 -8.49
CA THR A 177 -7.27 -2.36 -8.75
C THR A 177 -7.59 -1.90 -10.17
N SER A 178 -6.92 -0.85 -10.65
CA SER A 178 -7.09 -0.33 -12.01
C SER A 178 -6.73 -1.38 -13.07
N SER A 179 -5.60 -2.06 -12.90
CA SER A 179 -5.15 -3.12 -13.83
C SER A 179 -6.15 -4.28 -13.87
N THR A 180 -6.70 -4.67 -12.71
CA THR A 180 -7.72 -5.71 -12.62
C THR A 180 -9.00 -5.32 -13.35
N LEU A 181 -9.51 -4.10 -13.08
CA LEU A 181 -10.75 -3.61 -13.70
C LEU A 181 -10.61 -3.40 -15.22
N GLN A 182 -9.40 -3.22 -15.74
CA GLN A 182 -9.12 -3.11 -17.17
C GLN A 182 -8.92 -4.48 -17.86
N SER A 183 -8.76 -5.56 -17.10
CA SER A 183 -8.61 -6.91 -17.69
C SER A 183 -9.91 -7.39 -18.32
N ALA A 184 -9.88 -7.67 -19.61
CA ALA A 184 -11.03 -8.17 -20.34
C ALA A 184 -11.52 -9.53 -19.82
N GLU A 185 -10.58 -10.40 -19.41
CA GLU A 185 -10.90 -11.72 -18.86
C GLU A 185 -11.60 -11.58 -17.50
N PHE A 186 -11.13 -10.64 -16.64
CA PHE A 186 -11.76 -10.36 -15.39
C PHE A 186 -13.18 -9.79 -15.55
N GLN A 187 -13.36 -8.82 -16.45
CA GLN A 187 -14.68 -8.25 -16.77
C GLN A 187 -15.65 -9.31 -17.30
N LYS A 188 -15.16 -10.20 -18.17
CA LYS A 188 -15.94 -11.32 -18.69
C LYS A 188 -16.38 -12.26 -17.57
N ALA A 189 -15.48 -12.58 -16.62
CA ALA A 189 -15.81 -13.44 -15.48
C ALA A 189 -16.91 -12.83 -14.58
N LEU A 190 -16.88 -11.52 -14.37
CA LEU A 190 -17.93 -10.81 -13.61
C LEU A 190 -19.29 -10.82 -14.35
N SER A 191 -19.33 -11.07 -15.65
CA SER A 191 -20.56 -11.09 -16.45
C SER A 191 -21.12 -12.50 -16.68
N GLN A 192 -20.40 -13.54 -16.24
CA GLN A 192 -20.80 -14.95 -16.35
C GLN A 192 -21.48 -15.40 -15.07
N HIS A 193 -22.78 -15.15 -14.91
CA HIS A 193 -23.56 -15.54 -13.72
C HIS A 193 -24.93 -16.14 -14.12
#